data_b81626ff93ff682d0890213f1432af96
#
_entry.id   b81626ff93ff682d0890213f1432af96
#
_cell.length_a   1.000
_cell.length_b   1.000
_cell.length_c   1.000
_cell.angle_alpha   90.00
_cell.angle_beta   90.00
_cell.angle_gamma   90.00
#
_symmetry.space_group_name_H-M   'P 1'
#
loop_
_entity.id
_entity.type
_entity.pdbx_description
1 polymer ?
#
loop_
_entity_poly.entity_id
_entity_poly.type
_entity_poly.pdbx_seq_one_letter_code
_entity_poly.pdbx_strand_id
1 'polypeptide(L)'
;MKKKIRREFILVALFTITLTTLLVTAVFYEFFKKEVMDELDIDIQVLQETGVFETEDIETGLREMPLDDLRISLIAQDGSVLYDNDANVGNLGNHGDRPEVSQALRSGEGQSVRRSDTMDESAFYYAVRQEDGTVLRVARETSSIWRMFKDAFPMVCVMALAIFCMCYVLATRATKTLMKPID
;
A
#
# COMPACT_ATOMS: atom_id res chain seq x y z
N MET A 1 -42.16 -8.76 22.85
CA MET A 1 -41.76 -7.49 22.26
C MET A 1 -40.33 -7.06 22.65
N LYS A 2 -39.93 -7.01 23.93
CA LYS A 2 -38.61 -6.57 24.43
C LYS A 2 -37.40 -7.25 23.72
N LYS A 3 -37.47 -8.59 23.55
CA LYS A 3 -36.38 -9.35 22.88
C LYS A 3 -36.25 -9.01 21.39
N LYS A 4 -37.34 -8.71 20.68
CA LYS A 4 -37.35 -8.37 19.27
C LYS A 4 -36.71 -7.00 19.06
N ILE A 5 -37.14 -5.97 19.78
CA ILE A 5 -36.59 -4.60 19.70
C ILE A 5 -35.08 -4.60 20.00
N ARG A 6 -34.66 -5.29 21.07
CA ARG A 6 -33.23 -5.40 21.40
C ARG A 6 -32.42 -6.06 20.28
N ARG A 7 -32.96 -7.13 19.67
CA ARG A 7 -32.30 -7.80 18.54
C ARG A 7 -32.14 -6.87 17.35
N GLU A 8 -33.16 -6.09 16.98
CA GLU A 8 -33.09 -5.13 15.88
C GLU A 8 -32.03 -4.05 16.15
N PHE A 9 -31.95 -3.49 17.37
CA PHE A 9 -30.91 -2.53 17.73
C PHE A 9 -29.48 -3.12 17.63
N ILE A 10 -29.30 -4.36 18.07
CA ILE A 10 -28.01 -5.07 17.99
C ILE A 10 -27.63 -5.29 16.51
N LEU A 11 -28.57 -5.72 15.67
CA LEU A 11 -28.34 -5.95 14.26
C LEU A 11 -27.97 -4.65 13.53
N VAL A 12 -28.66 -3.55 13.81
CA VAL A 12 -28.33 -2.23 13.24
C VAL A 12 -26.94 -1.78 13.68
N ALA A 13 -26.62 -1.91 14.97
CA ALA A 13 -25.29 -1.55 15.47
C ALA A 13 -24.19 -2.40 14.82
N LEU A 14 -24.39 -3.72 14.72
CA LEU A 14 -23.43 -4.62 14.08
C LEU A 14 -23.23 -4.27 12.60
N PHE A 15 -24.33 -4.04 11.88
CA PHE A 15 -24.28 -3.65 10.46
C PHE A 15 -23.52 -2.32 10.28
N THR A 16 -23.85 -1.30 11.09
CA THR A 16 -23.22 0.01 11.02
C THR A 16 -21.72 -0.08 11.30
N ILE A 17 -21.31 -0.81 12.36
CA ILE A 17 -19.90 -0.98 12.70
C ILE A 17 -19.15 -1.68 11.55
N THR A 18 -19.72 -2.78 11.03
CA THR A 18 -19.10 -3.53 9.93
C THR A 18 -18.94 -2.66 8.68
N LEU A 19 -20.01 -1.96 8.28
CA LEU A 19 -20.00 -1.09 7.11
C LEU A 19 -18.98 0.06 7.27
N THR A 20 -18.98 0.72 8.43
CA THR A 20 -18.04 1.81 8.71
C THR A 20 -16.60 1.31 8.69
N THR A 21 -16.32 0.15 9.30
CA THR A 21 -14.98 -0.44 9.29
C THR A 21 -14.52 -0.74 7.87
N LEU A 22 -15.37 -1.33 7.04
CA LEU A 22 -15.04 -1.62 5.63
C LEU A 22 -14.76 -0.33 4.83
N LEU A 23 -15.59 0.70 5.00
CA LEU A 23 -15.38 2.00 4.33
C LEU A 23 -14.09 2.67 4.76
N VAL A 24 -13.81 2.72 6.06
CA VAL A 24 -12.58 3.30 6.60
C VAL A 24 -11.36 2.53 6.10
N THR A 25 -11.41 1.20 6.08
CA THR A 25 -10.31 0.38 5.57
C THR A 25 -10.06 0.63 4.08
N ALA A 26 -11.12 0.75 3.26
CA ALA A 26 -10.99 1.02 1.83
C ALA A 26 -10.39 2.41 1.57
N VAL A 27 -10.87 3.45 2.27
CA VAL A 27 -10.33 4.82 2.17
C VAL A 27 -8.87 4.86 2.62
N PHE A 28 -8.55 4.20 3.73
CA PHE A 28 -7.18 4.13 4.25
C PHE A 28 -6.23 3.44 3.27
N TYR A 29 -6.68 2.36 2.62
CA TYR A 29 -5.88 1.66 1.61
C TYR A 29 -5.52 2.56 0.42
N GLU A 30 -6.49 3.33 -0.11
CA GLU A 30 -6.23 4.26 -1.22
C GLU A 30 -5.29 5.41 -0.80
N PHE A 31 -5.48 5.94 0.40
CA PHE A 31 -4.60 6.97 0.95
C PHE A 31 -3.16 6.46 1.09
N PHE A 32 -3.02 5.27 1.65
CA PHE A 32 -1.73 4.63 1.85
C PHE A 32 -1.01 4.31 0.52
N LYS A 33 -1.76 3.78 -0.46
CA LYS A 33 -1.21 3.54 -1.80
C LYS A 33 -0.66 4.83 -2.41
N LYS A 34 -1.39 5.93 -2.28
CA LYS A 34 -0.94 7.23 -2.77
C LYS A 34 0.33 7.68 -2.06
N GLU A 35 0.40 7.60 -0.75
CA GLU A 35 1.58 7.97 0.05
C GLU A 35 2.83 7.20 -0.39
N VAL A 36 2.71 5.87 -0.57
CA VAL A 36 3.83 5.06 -1.05
C VAL A 36 4.27 5.47 -2.46
N MET A 37 3.32 5.79 -3.36
CA MET A 37 3.69 6.24 -4.71
C MET A 37 4.36 7.62 -4.69
N ASP A 38 3.91 8.53 -3.84
CA ASP A 38 4.53 9.85 -3.67
C ASP A 38 5.95 9.72 -3.07
N GLU A 39 6.19 8.79 -2.12
CA GLU A 39 7.53 8.46 -1.62
C GLU A 39 8.43 7.89 -2.73
N LEU A 40 7.94 6.94 -3.54
CA LEU A 40 8.72 6.36 -4.63
C LEU A 40 9.07 7.40 -5.71
N ASP A 41 8.21 8.37 -5.97
CA ASP A 41 8.51 9.50 -6.85
C ASP A 41 9.66 10.36 -6.31
N ILE A 42 9.63 10.67 -5.01
CA ILE A 42 10.72 11.40 -4.32
C ILE A 42 12.02 10.60 -4.41
N ASP A 43 11.98 9.29 -4.16
CA ASP A 43 13.15 8.42 -4.24
C ASP A 43 13.77 8.45 -5.65
N ILE A 44 12.96 8.43 -6.71
CA ILE A 44 13.44 8.56 -8.10
C ILE A 44 14.07 9.94 -8.35
N GLN A 45 13.43 11.01 -7.88
CA GLN A 45 13.99 12.37 -8.07
C GLN A 45 15.35 12.48 -7.37
N VAL A 46 15.50 11.98 -6.16
CA VAL A 46 16.79 11.95 -5.46
C VAL A 46 17.83 11.15 -6.25
N LEU A 47 17.48 9.98 -6.77
CA LEU A 47 18.37 9.16 -7.58
C LEU A 47 18.80 9.86 -8.89
N GLN A 48 17.90 10.60 -9.52
CA GLN A 48 18.20 11.39 -10.72
C GLN A 48 19.15 12.57 -10.42
N GLU A 49 18.88 13.32 -9.35
CA GLU A 49 19.67 14.49 -8.95
C GLU A 49 21.10 14.12 -8.54
N THR A 50 21.31 12.93 -8.00
CA THR A 50 22.66 12.46 -7.61
C THR A 50 23.53 12.05 -8.81
N GLY A 51 22.92 11.78 -9.97
CA GLY A 51 23.64 11.32 -11.16
C GLY A 51 24.35 9.97 -10.97
N VAL A 52 23.91 9.16 -9.99
CA VAL A 52 24.57 7.90 -9.63
C VAL A 52 24.66 6.91 -10.80
N PHE A 53 23.71 6.97 -11.73
CA PHE A 53 23.68 6.11 -12.92
C PHE A 53 24.58 6.59 -14.05
N GLU A 54 25.17 7.77 -13.95
CA GLU A 54 26.16 8.34 -14.88
C GLU A 54 27.60 8.00 -14.47
N THR A 55 27.79 7.43 -13.26
CA THR A 55 29.10 7.06 -12.73
C THR A 55 29.48 5.63 -13.13
N GLU A 56 30.81 5.35 -13.23
CA GLU A 56 31.32 4.01 -13.53
C GLU A 56 31.02 2.99 -12.40
N ASP A 57 30.80 3.45 -11.17
CA ASP A 57 30.57 2.61 -9.98
C ASP A 57 29.23 2.94 -9.31
N ILE A 58 28.17 2.44 -9.93
CA ILE A 58 26.78 2.59 -9.44
C ILE A 58 26.60 1.95 -8.05
N GLU A 59 27.25 0.79 -7.79
CA GLU A 59 27.09 0.08 -6.53
C GLU A 59 27.59 0.88 -5.35
N THR A 60 28.76 1.50 -5.46
CA THR A 60 29.32 2.32 -4.40
C THR A 60 28.47 3.56 -4.15
N GLY A 61 28.00 4.23 -5.21
CA GLY A 61 27.13 5.39 -5.09
C GLY A 61 25.80 5.08 -4.38
N LEU A 62 25.17 3.95 -4.69
CA LEU A 62 23.91 3.55 -4.07
C LEU A 62 24.08 3.08 -2.60
N ARG A 63 25.23 2.47 -2.24
CA ARG A 63 25.50 2.05 -0.86
C ARG A 63 25.61 3.20 0.15
N GLU A 64 25.98 4.38 -0.33
CA GLU A 64 26.09 5.59 0.50
C GLU A 64 24.73 6.29 0.73
N MET A 65 23.69 5.86 0.03
CA MET A 65 22.35 6.42 0.15
C MET A 65 21.49 5.67 1.16
N PRO A 66 20.66 6.34 1.95
CA PRO A 66 19.72 5.70 2.87
C PRO A 66 18.50 5.15 2.10
N LEU A 67 18.72 4.15 1.26
CA LEU A 67 17.71 3.53 0.40
C LEU A 67 17.27 2.17 0.97
N ASP A 68 17.05 2.11 2.29
CA ASP A 68 16.63 0.90 2.97
C ASP A 68 15.29 0.37 2.39
N ASP A 69 15.25 -0.92 2.09
CA ASP A 69 14.09 -1.63 1.52
C ASP A 69 13.64 -1.13 0.12
N LEU A 70 14.47 -0.38 -0.61
CA LEU A 70 14.18 0.07 -1.96
C LEU A 70 14.87 -0.82 -3.00
N ARG A 71 14.11 -1.47 -3.86
CA ARG A 71 14.64 -2.12 -5.04
C ARG A 71 14.74 -1.13 -6.19
N ILE A 72 15.91 -1.06 -6.82
CA ILE A 72 16.21 -0.12 -7.89
C ILE A 72 16.63 -0.91 -9.12
N SER A 73 16.03 -0.62 -10.26
CA SER A 73 16.39 -1.23 -11.54
C SER A 73 16.54 -0.17 -12.62
N LEU A 74 17.57 -0.29 -13.43
CA LEU A 74 17.73 0.48 -14.66
C LEU A 74 17.42 -0.44 -15.85
N ILE A 75 16.54 0.00 -16.75
CA ILE A 75 16.00 -0.80 -17.84
C ILE A 75 16.21 -0.05 -19.15
N ALA A 76 16.76 -0.74 -20.15
CA ALA A 76 16.96 -0.18 -21.46
C ALA A 76 15.63 0.04 -22.21
N GLN A 77 15.63 0.82 -23.27
CA GLN A 77 14.46 1.09 -24.08
C GLN A 77 13.84 -0.15 -24.72
N ASP A 78 14.64 -1.21 -24.96
CA ASP A 78 14.16 -2.51 -25.47
C ASP A 78 13.61 -3.43 -24.37
N GLY A 79 13.61 -2.97 -23.09
CA GLY A 79 13.14 -3.68 -21.92
C GLY A 79 14.18 -4.60 -21.27
N SER A 80 15.41 -4.67 -21.76
CA SER A 80 16.49 -5.39 -21.09
C SER A 80 16.90 -4.69 -19.80
N VAL A 81 17.14 -5.48 -18.73
CA VAL A 81 17.58 -4.93 -17.45
C VAL A 81 19.08 -4.70 -17.50
N LEU A 82 19.51 -3.46 -17.27
CA LEU A 82 20.91 -3.04 -17.26
C LEU A 82 21.52 -3.15 -15.85
N TYR A 83 20.73 -2.83 -14.84
CA TYR A 83 21.13 -2.86 -13.44
C TYR A 83 19.93 -3.25 -12.55
N ASP A 84 20.20 -3.96 -11.45
CA ASP A 84 19.23 -4.26 -10.39
C ASP A 84 20.01 -4.49 -9.10
N ASN A 85 19.64 -3.79 -8.00
CA ASN A 85 20.36 -3.89 -6.72
C ASN A 85 19.98 -5.11 -5.90
N ASP A 86 18.93 -5.84 -6.28
CA ASP A 86 18.39 -6.97 -5.51
C ASP A 86 18.59 -8.32 -6.24
N ALA A 87 18.58 -8.34 -7.56
CA ALA A 87 18.67 -9.54 -8.35
C ALA A 87 19.86 -9.51 -9.34
N ASN A 88 20.45 -10.67 -9.61
CA ASN A 88 21.46 -10.78 -10.66
C ASN A 88 20.82 -10.56 -12.04
N VAL A 89 21.29 -9.51 -12.75
CA VAL A 89 20.79 -9.10 -14.07
C VAL A 89 20.78 -10.26 -15.07
N GLY A 90 21.77 -11.15 -15.04
CA GLY A 90 21.85 -12.31 -15.94
C GLY A 90 20.72 -13.33 -15.78
N ASN A 91 20.00 -13.29 -14.65
CA ASN A 91 18.85 -14.15 -14.35
C ASN A 91 17.51 -13.47 -14.61
N LEU A 92 17.52 -12.17 -14.94
CA LEU A 92 16.31 -11.40 -15.19
C LEU A 92 15.91 -11.49 -16.67
N GLY A 93 14.62 -11.73 -16.91
CA GLY A 93 14.04 -11.63 -18.25
C GLY A 93 13.86 -10.20 -18.71
N ASN A 94 13.32 -10.02 -19.91
CA ASN A 94 12.94 -8.70 -20.40
C ASN A 94 11.79 -8.13 -19.59
N HIS A 95 11.88 -6.84 -19.22
CA HIS A 95 10.90 -6.14 -18.39
C HIS A 95 10.08 -5.08 -19.16
N GLY A 96 10.22 -4.99 -20.48
CA GLY A 96 9.53 -4.01 -21.33
C GLY A 96 8.01 -4.16 -21.35
N ASP A 97 7.49 -5.36 -21.08
CA ASP A 97 6.07 -5.68 -21.00
C ASP A 97 5.46 -5.39 -19.62
N ARG A 98 6.28 -5.03 -18.62
CA ARG A 98 5.79 -4.67 -17.28
C ARG A 98 4.94 -3.41 -17.36
N PRO A 99 3.75 -3.37 -16.70
CA PRO A 99 2.82 -2.24 -16.82
C PRO A 99 3.47 -0.89 -16.54
N GLU A 100 4.24 -0.77 -15.45
CA GLU A 100 4.96 0.43 -15.06
C GLU A 100 6.02 0.85 -16.09
N VAL A 101 6.79 -0.09 -16.61
CA VAL A 101 7.85 0.16 -17.61
C VAL A 101 7.23 0.53 -18.96
N SER A 102 6.25 -0.24 -19.43
CA SER A 102 5.55 0.03 -20.68
C SER A 102 4.83 1.38 -20.65
N GLN A 103 4.30 1.79 -19.49
CA GLN A 103 3.68 3.09 -19.30
C GLN A 103 4.77 4.20 -19.31
N ALA A 104 5.87 4.05 -18.57
CA ALA A 104 6.95 5.01 -18.54
C ALA A 104 7.56 5.24 -19.93
N LEU A 105 7.77 4.19 -20.72
CA LEU A 105 8.26 4.31 -22.10
C LEU A 105 7.32 5.12 -23.01
N ARG A 106 6.00 5.07 -22.78
CA ARG A 106 4.99 5.78 -23.59
C ARG A 106 4.70 7.18 -23.11
N SER A 107 4.54 7.40 -21.81
CA SER A 107 4.04 8.65 -21.23
C SER A 107 5.06 9.39 -20.38
N GLY A 108 6.26 8.83 -20.17
CA GLY A 108 7.32 9.42 -19.35
C GLY A 108 7.38 8.83 -17.95
N GLU A 109 6.25 8.46 -17.36
CA GLU A 109 6.14 7.84 -16.05
C GLU A 109 5.14 6.68 -16.05
N GLY A 110 5.28 5.75 -15.11
CA GLY A 110 4.39 4.63 -14.97
C GLY A 110 4.39 4.06 -13.55
N GLN A 111 3.25 3.54 -13.13
CA GLN A 111 3.09 2.97 -11.80
C GLN A 111 2.26 1.68 -11.85
N SER A 112 2.57 0.75 -10.97
CA SER A 112 1.77 -0.46 -10.81
C SER A 112 1.87 -1.02 -9.39
N VAL A 113 0.84 -1.77 -8.99
CA VAL A 113 0.86 -2.59 -7.78
C VAL A 113 0.59 -4.01 -8.20
N ARG A 114 1.57 -4.89 -8.06
CA ARG A 114 1.44 -6.28 -8.51
C ARG A 114 2.33 -7.22 -7.69
N ARG A 115 2.04 -8.52 -7.80
CA ARG A 115 2.92 -9.54 -7.21
C ARG A 115 4.25 -9.56 -7.97
N SER A 116 5.35 -9.51 -7.25
CA SER A 116 6.70 -9.63 -7.81
C SER A 116 6.96 -11.09 -8.18
N ASP A 117 7.42 -11.35 -9.40
CA ASP A 117 7.79 -12.70 -9.84
C ASP A 117 9.12 -13.15 -9.19
N THR A 118 9.93 -12.22 -8.72
CA THR A 118 11.23 -12.49 -8.09
C THR A 118 11.12 -12.66 -6.58
N MET A 119 10.20 -11.96 -5.92
CA MET A 119 10.11 -11.86 -4.46
C MET A 119 8.93 -12.63 -3.87
N ASP A 120 8.06 -13.21 -4.72
CA ASP A 120 6.81 -13.90 -4.38
C ASP A 120 5.85 -13.07 -3.48
N GLU A 121 6.06 -11.76 -3.41
CA GLU A 121 5.26 -10.80 -2.65
C GLU A 121 4.71 -9.71 -3.55
N SER A 122 3.66 -9.03 -3.09
CA SER A 122 3.15 -7.84 -3.79
C SER A 122 4.07 -6.67 -3.55
N ALA A 123 4.32 -5.86 -4.57
CA ALA A 123 5.14 -4.67 -4.48
C ALA A 123 4.50 -3.49 -5.23
N PHE A 124 4.82 -2.31 -4.77
CA PHE A 124 4.56 -1.05 -5.44
C PHE A 124 5.73 -0.75 -6.36
N TYR A 125 5.42 -0.41 -7.60
CA TYR A 125 6.41 -0.06 -8.62
C TYR A 125 6.13 1.34 -9.13
N TYR A 126 7.17 2.14 -9.23
CA TYR A 126 7.17 3.43 -9.90
C TYR A 126 8.33 3.47 -10.89
N ALA A 127 8.11 4.01 -12.08
CA ALA A 127 9.09 4.01 -13.16
C ALA A 127 9.05 5.34 -13.90
N VAL A 128 10.22 5.89 -14.19
CA VAL A 128 10.38 7.15 -14.94
C VAL A 128 11.35 6.95 -16.09
N ARG A 129 10.97 7.43 -17.29
CA ARG A 129 11.86 7.43 -18.44
C ARG A 129 12.86 8.57 -18.32
N GLN A 130 14.15 8.23 -18.44
CA GLN A 130 15.27 9.14 -18.43
C GLN A 130 15.41 9.87 -19.80
N GLU A 131 16.24 10.91 -19.85
CA GLU A 131 16.52 11.67 -21.08
C GLU A 131 17.21 10.82 -22.16
N ASP A 132 18.03 9.85 -21.76
CA ASP A 132 18.73 8.90 -22.64
C ASP A 132 17.81 7.79 -23.19
N GLY A 133 16.54 7.74 -22.77
CA GLY A 133 15.54 6.76 -23.15
C GLY A 133 15.53 5.51 -22.30
N THR A 134 16.42 5.36 -21.32
CA THR A 134 16.32 4.29 -20.30
C THR A 134 15.16 4.54 -19.34
N VAL A 135 14.78 3.54 -18.59
CA VAL A 135 13.74 3.63 -17.56
C VAL A 135 14.35 3.32 -16.19
N LEU A 136 14.34 4.29 -15.30
CA LEU A 136 14.64 4.10 -13.89
C LEU A 136 13.38 3.62 -13.19
N ARG A 137 13.42 2.44 -12.59
CA ARG A 137 12.33 1.85 -11.85
C ARG A 137 12.73 1.64 -10.40
N VAL A 138 11.88 2.07 -9.49
CA VAL A 138 11.97 1.76 -8.07
C VAL A 138 10.80 0.88 -7.64
N ALA A 139 11.03 0.06 -6.63
CA ALA A 139 9.98 -0.78 -6.05
C ALA A 139 10.15 -0.91 -4.55
N ARG A 140 9.01 -0.94 -3.84
CA ARG A 140 8.95 -1.21 -2.40
C ARG A 140 7.98 -2.36 -2.14
N GLU A 141 8.37 -3.31 -1.31
CA GLU A 141 7.54 -4.46 -0.98
C GLU A 141 6.33 -4.10 -0.13
N THR A 142 5.22 -4.80 -0.38
CA THR A 142 4.02 -4.70 0.46
C THR A 142 4.13 -5.42 1.80
N SER A 143 5.16 -6.19 2.03
CA SER A 143 5.42 -6.87 3.31
C SER A 143 5.54 -5.88 4.48
N SER A 144 6.17 -4.74 4.26
CA SER A 144 6.21 -3.61 5.20
C SER A 144 4.80 -3.10 5.53
N ILE A 145 3.94 -3.00 4.52
CA ILE A 145 2.55 -2.55 4.63
C ILE A 145 1.72 -3.54 5.42
N TRP A 146 1.85 -4.83 5.10
CA TRP A 146 1.11 -5.88 5.79
C TRP A 146 1.51 -5.99 7.27
N ARG A 147 2.75 -5.67 7.61
CA ARG A 147 3.20 -5.49 9.00
C ARG A 147 2.48 -4.32 9.66
N MET A 148 2.46 -3.14 9.06
CA MET A 148 1.74 -1.98 9.60
C MET A 148 0.24 -2.25 9.78
N PHE A 149 -0.41 -2.94 8.83
CA PHE A 149 -1.79 -3.37 8.98
C PHE A 149 -1.97 -4.38 10.13
N LYS A 150 -1.09 -5.35 10.27
CA LYS A 150 -1.13 -6.30 11.40
C LYS A 150 -0.98 -5.60 12.74
N ASP A 151 -0.15 -4.57 12.82
CA ASP A 151 0.08 -3.81 14.06
C ASP A 151 -1.10 -2.87 14.37
N ALA A 152 -1.74 -2.28 13.36
CA ALA A 152 -2.92 -1.43 13.52
C ALA A 152 -4.22 -2.23 13.74
N PHE A 153 -4.34 -3.42 13.16
CA PHE A 153 -5.56 -4.24 13.19
C PHE A 153 -6.06 -4.57 14.60
N PRO A 154 -5.22 -4.96 15.58
CA PRO A 154 -5.68 -5.19 16.96
C PRO A 154 -6.30 -3.94 17.58
N MET A 155 -5.74 -2.76 17.32
CA MET A 155 -6.28 -1.49 17.83
C MET A 155 -7.66 -1.18 17.24
N VAL A 156 -7.85 -1.41 15.95
CA VAL A 156 -9.15 -1.27 15.28
C VAL A 156 -10.17 -2.26 15.87
N CYS A 157 -9.78 -3.50 16.12
CA CYS A 157 -10.65 -4.51 16.74
C CYS A 157 -11.07 -4.13 18.16
N VAL A 158 -10.13 -3.62 18.98
CA VAL A 158 -10.43 -3.15 20.36
C VAL A 158 -11.40 -1.98 20.32
N MET A 159 -11.20 -1.01 19.44
CA MET A 159 -12.12 0.13 19.29
C MET A 159 -13.51 -0.32 18.82
N ALA A 160 -13.60 -1.20 17.84
CA ALA A 160 -14.85 -1.75 17.35
C ALA A 160 -15.61 -2.50 18.47
N LEU A 161 -14.90 -3.30 19.27
CA LEU A 161 -15.47 -4.02 20.42
C LEU A 161 -15.98 -3.04 21.49
N ALA A 162 -15.22 -1.99 21.81
CA ALA A 162 -15.63 -0.97 22.78
C ALA A 162 -16.92 -0.25 22.34
N ILE A 163 -16.97 0.15 21.05
CA ILE A 163 -18.16 0.78 20.47
C ILE A 163 -19.35 -0.20 20.50
N PHE A 164 -19.14 -1.45 20.16
CA PHE A 164 -20.19 -2.47 20.23
C PHE A 164 -20.72 -2.66 21.65
N CYS A 165 -19.86 -2.76 22.65
CA CYS A 165 -20.25 -2.85 24.06
C CYS A 165 -21.04 -1.61 24.50
N MET A 166 -20.61 -0.42 24.11
CA MET A 166 -21.32 0.82 24.41
C MET A 166 -22.72 0.82 23.78
N CYS A 167 -22.84 0.48 22.50
CA CYS A 167 -24.12 0.36 21.81
C CYS A 167 -25.05 -0.68 22.47
N TYR A 168 -24.50 -1.81 22.90
CA TYR A 168 -25.25 -2.84 23.61
C TYR A 168 -25.82 -2.34 24.95
N VAL A 169 -25.00 -1.62 25.74
CA VAL A 169 -25.43 -1.00 27.00
C VAL A 169 -26.52 0.06 26.76
N LEU A 170 -26.32 0.94 25.77
CA LEU A 170 -27.30 1.96 25.42
C LEU A 170 -28.63 1.34 24.94
N ALA A 171 -28.57 0.34 24.08
CA ALA A 171 -29.74 -0.38 23.59
C ALA A 171 -30.53 -1.05 24.73
N THR A 172 -29.82 -1.66 25.70
CA THR A 172 -30.48 -2.27 26.86
C THR A 172 -31.12 -1.25 27.80
N ARG A 173 -30.45 -0.09 28.02
CA ARG A 173 -30.98 1.04 28.80
C ARG A 173 -32.20 1.67 28.12
N ALA A 174 -32.09 1.99 26.84
CA ALA A 174 -33.20 2.57 26.07
C ALA A 174 -34.43 1.67 26.06
N THR A 175 -34.25 0.36 25.86
CA THR A 175 -35.34 -0.60 25.89
C THR A 175 -36.02 -0.64 27.27
N LYS A 176 -35.25 -0.57 28.35
CA LYS A 176 -35.82 -0.55 29.74
C LYS A 176 -36.59 0.75 30.02
N THR A 177 -36.09 1.88 29.54
CA THR A 177 -36.69 3.20 29.76
C THR A 177 -38.00 3.39 28.96
N LEU A 178 -37.99 3.03 27.66
CA LEU A 178 -39.15 3.13 26.79
C LEU A 178 -40.29 2.17 27.16
N MET A 179 -39.99 1.14 27.95
CA MET A 179 -40.96 0.11 28.37
C MET A 179 -41.23 0.15 29.86
N LYS A 180 -40.96 1.26 30.57
CA LYS A 180 -41.57 1.48 31.88
C LYS A 180 -43.07 1.60 31.67
N PRO A 181 -43.93 0.83 32.38
CA PRO A 181 -45.35 1.06 32.30
C PRO A 181 -45.64 2.47 32.79
N ILE A 182 -46.50 3.17 32.08
CA ILE A 182 -47.15 4.40 32.57
C ILE A 182 -48.15 3.87 33.57
N ASP A 183 -47.81 3.94 34.86
CA ASP A 183 -48.77 3.83 35.95
C ASP A 183 -49.44 5.18 36.17
#